data_bca6362ae69d198f475125da163859c1
#
_entry.id   bca6362ae69d198f475125da163859c1
#
_cell.length_a   1.000
_cell.length_b   1.000
_cell.length_c   1.000
_cell.angle_alpha   90.00
_cell.angle_beta   90.00
_cell.angle_gamma   90.00
#
_symmetry.space_group_name_H-M   'P 1'
#
loop_
_entity.id
_entity.type
_entity.pdbx_description
1 polymer ?
#
loop_
_entity_poly.entity_id
_entity_poly.type
_entity_poly.pdbx_seq_one_letter_code
_entity_poly.pdbx_strand_id
1 'polypeptide(L)'
;MSVLVDTSALIALLDEDDPGHAACRRGWTSGVTDAVGLLTTEYVVVEAVSVAQRRWGLDAVKTLVNEFFPLLHIEWVTSDDHAAALTSLLLSGRRRLSLVDCVSFAIMRRLRVTEYLSLDPHFAEQGFTAYAGQQ
;
A
#
# COMPACT_ATOMS: atom_id res chain seq x y z
N MET A 1 0.41 -5.16 16.28
CA MET A 1 0.64 -5.70 14.94
C MET A 1 0.25 -4.66 13.92
N SER A 2 1.07 -4.47 12.92
CA SER A 2 0.83 -3.48 11.86
C SER A 2 0.99 -4.12 10.49
N VAL A 3 0.19 -3.64 9.53
CA VAL A 3 0.19 -4.11 8.15
C VAL A 3 0.27 -2.89 7.24
N LEU A 4 1.22 -2.89 6.32
CA LEU A 4 1.31 -1.81 5.32
C LEU A 4 0.35 -2.11 4.17
N VAL A 5 -0.47 -1.12 3.83
CA VAL A 5 -1.42 -1.20 2.72
C VAL A 5 -0.83 -0.45 1.51
N ASP A 6 -0.68 -1.18 0.41
CA ASP A 6 -0.13 -0.65 -0.83
C ASP A 6 -1.21 -0.10 -1.77
N THR A 7 -0.80 0.70 -2.72
CA THR A 7 -1.67 1.26 -3.77
C THR A 7 -2.48 0.17 -4.48
N SER A 8 -1.84 -0.94 -4.86
CA SER A 8 -2.51 -2.02 -5.59
C SER A 8 -3.70 -2.59 -4.83
N ALA A 9 -3.60 -2.69 -3.51
CA ALA A 9 -4.70 -3.14 -2.68
C ALA A 9 -5.84 -2.12 -2.64
N LEU A 10 -5.53 -0.84 -2.48
CA LEU A 10 -6.53 0.22 -2.46
C LEU A 10 -7.31 0.29 -3.79
N ILE A 11 -6.59 0.18 -4.90
CA ILE A 11 -7.21 0.18 -6.23
C ILE A 11 -8.07 -1.07 -6.43
N ALA A 12 -7.61 -2.24 -6.00
CA ALA A 12 -8.40 -3.47 -6.07
C ALA A 12 -9.67 -3.41 -5.20
N LEU A 13 -9.62 -2.70 -4.07
CA LEU A 13 -10.81 -2.48 -3.23
C LEU A 13 -11.87 -1.64 -3.94
N LEU A 14 -11.46 -0.73 -4.82
CA LEU A 14 -12.37 0.10 -5.61
C LEU A 14 -12.92 -0.62 -6.84
N ASP A 15 -12.26 -1.67 -7.31
CA ASP A 15 -12.55 -2.34 -8.59
C ASP A 15 -13.01 -3.77 -8.36
N GLU A 16 -14.32 -3.98 -8.37
CA GLU A 16 -14.92 -5.31 -8.18
C GLU A 16 -14.53 -6.30 -9.28
N ASP A 17 -14.12 -5.80 -10.44
CA ASP A 17 -13.70 -6.62 -11.58
C ASP A 17 -12.22 -7.01 -11.51
N ASP A 18 -11.46 -6.46 -10.55
CA ASP A 18 -10.06 -6.82 -10.37
C ASP A 18 -9.96 -8.26 -9.83
N PRO A 19 -9.12 -9.12 -10.43
CA PRO A 19 -8.92 -10.50 -9.94
C PRO A 19 -8.50 -10.57 -8.46
N GLY A 20 -7.83 -9.54 -7.97
CA GLY A 20 -7.40 -9.44 -6.57
C GLY A 20 -8.41 -8.81 -5.62
N HIS A 21 -9.58 -8.38 -6.12
CA HIS A 21 -10.56 -7.66 -5.30
C HIS A 21 -10.98 -8.45 -4.07
N ALA A 22 -11.36 -9.72 -4.25
CA ALA A 22 -11.86 -10.54 -3.14
C ALA A 22 -10.80 -10.74 -2.05
N ALA A 23 -9.55 -11.01 -2.44
CA ALA A 23 -8.44 -11.20 -1.50
C ALA A 23 -8.16 -9.90 -0.73
N CYS A 24 -8.09 -8.77 -1.42
CA CYS A 24 -7.86 -7.47 -0.78
C CYS A 24 -9.01 -7.10 0.16
N ARG A 25 -10.25 -7.37 -0.24
CA ARG A 25 -11.42 -7.12 0.61
C ARG A 25 -11.38 -7.97 1.88
N ARG A 26 -11.03 -9.25 1.77
CA ARG A 26 -10.86 -10.11 2.96
C ARG A 26 -9.80 -9.56 3.90
N GLY A 27 -8.64 -9.22 3.36
CA GLY A 27 -7.54 -8.66 4.16
C GLY A 27 -7.91 -7.34 4.83
N TRP A 28 -8.53 -6.44 4.09
CA TRP A 28 -8.99 -5.16 4.63
C TRP A 28 -10.02 -5.35 5.76
N THR A 29 -11.06 -6.14 5.50
CA THR A 29 -12.12 -6.40 6.47
C THR A 29 -11.57 -7.08 7.71
N SER A 30 -10.71 -8.08 7.53
CA SER A 30 -10.05 -8.76 8.64
C SER A 30 -9.19 -7.80 9.47
N GLY A 31 -8.41 -6.96 8.80
CA GLY A 31 -7.55 -5.98 9.48
C GLY A 31 -8.35 -4.99 10.32
N VAL A 32 -9.45 -4.49 9.78
CA VAL A 32 -10.33 -3.55 10.50
C VAL A 32 -11.04 -4.26 11.65
N THR A 33 -11.60 -5.46 11.42
CA THR A 33 -12.33 -6.22 12.42
C THR A 33 -11.44 -6.64 13.58
N ASP A 34 -10.23 -7.09 13.29
CA ASP A 34 -9.28 -7.57 14.30
C ASP A 34 -8.46 -6.44 14.93
N ALA A 35 -8.79 -5.19 14.63
CA ALA A 35 -8.09 -4.01 15.11
C ALA A 35 -6.59 -4.05 14.84
N VAL A 36 -6.19 -4.60 13.70
CA VAL A 36 -4.81 -4.57 13.22
C VAL A 36 -4.48 -3.13 12.81
N GLY A 37 -3.28 -2.67 13.14
CA GLY A 37 -2.83 -1.34 12.73
C GLY A 37 -2.58 -1.29 11.23
N LEU A 38 -3.55 -0.84 10.45
CA LEU A 38 -3.38 -0.61 9.02
C LEU A 38 -2.69 0.72 8.81
N LEU A 39 -1.58 0.72 8.08
CA LEU A 39 -0.82 1.94 7.81
C LEU A 39 -0.42 2.03 6.33
N THR A 40 -0.15 3.23 5.90
CA THR A 40 0.42 3.50 4.58
C THR A 40 1.23 4.79 4.62
N THR A 41 1.71 5.25 3.48
CA THR A 41 2.44 6.51 3.38
C THR A 41 1.66 7.52 2.54
N GLU A 42 2.01 8.81 2.65
CA GLU A 42 1.44 9.83 1.76
C GLU A 42 1.81 9.59 0.30
N TYR A 43 2.91 8.88 0.01
CA TYR A 43 3.28 8.51 -1.37
C TYR A 43 2.23 7.57 -1.97
N VAL A 44 1.80 6.57 -1.19
CA VAL A 44 0.71 5.67 -1.59
C VAL A 44 -0.60 6.44 -1.74
N VAL A 45 -0.90 7.34 -0.82
CA VAL A 45 -2.12 8.17 -0.89
C VAL A 45 -2.16 8.96 -2.21
N VAL A 46 -1.07 9.65 -2.55
CA VAL A 46 -0.98 10.43 -3.79
C VAL A 46 -1.15 9.53 -5.01
N GLU A 47 -0.47 8.39 -5.03
CA GLU A 47 -0.57 7.44 -6.15
C GLU A 47 -1.98 6.88 -6.28
N ALA A 48 -2.60 6.44 -5.18
CA ALA A 48 -3.94 5.88 -5.18
C ALA A 48 -4.98 6.90 -5.66
N VAL A 49 -4.90 8.14 -5.17
CA VAL A 49 -5.78 9.22 -5.61
C VAL A 49 -5.60 9.48 -7.10
N SER A 50 -4.35 9.56 -7.57
CA SER A 50 -4.05 9.82 -8.98
C SER A 50 -4.58 8.74 -9.91
N VAL A 51 -4.39 7.47 -9.53
CA VAL A 51 -4.89 6.33 -10.30
C VAL A 51 -6.42 6.29 -10.31
N ALA A 52 -7.05 6.43 -9.14
CA ALA A 52 -8.51 6.41 -9.01
C ALA A 52 -9.17 7.54 -9.81
N GLN A 53 -8.62 8.75 -9.73
CA GLN A 53 -9.13 9.90 -10.46
C GLN A 53 -9.04 9.69 -11.96
N ARG A 54 -7.93 9.18 -12.44
CA ARG A 54 -7.72 8.93 -13.87
C ARG A 54 -8.64 7.84 -14.42
N ARG A 55 -8.84 6.77 -13.64
CA ARG A 55 -9.62 5.61 -14.08
C ARG A 55 -11.13 5.80 -13.93
N TRP A 56 -11.57 6.41 -12.83
CA TRP A 56 -12.98 6.46 -12.46
C TRP A 56 -13.50 7.84 -12.07
N GLY A 57 -12.66 8.86 -11.98
CA GLY A 57 -13.05 10.21 -11.64
C GLY A 57 -13.14 10.48 -10.14
N LEU A 58 -13.73 11.64 -9.80
CA LEU A 58 -13.72 12.14 -8.42
C LEU A 58 -14.58 11.34 -7.45
N ASP A 59 -15.59 10.61 -7.94
CA ASP A 59 -16.42 9.78 -7.04
C ASP A 59 -15.60 8.66 -6.41
N ALA A 60 -14.67 8.05 -7.18
CA ALA A 60 -13.75 7.06 -6.63
C ALA A 60 -12.78 7.67 -5.62
N VAL A 61 -12.31 8.90 -5.86
CA VAL A 61 -11.47 9.63 -4.90
C VAL A 61 -12.24 9.89 -3.62
N LYS A 62 -13.51 10.27 -3.70
CA LYS A 62 -14.37 10.46 -2.51
C LYS A 62 -14.50 9.18 -1.70
N THR A 63 -14.62 8.04 -2.36
CA THR A 63 -14.66 6.74 -1.69
C THR A 63 -13.37 6.48 -0.92
N LEU A 64 -12.21 6.72 -1.53
CA LEU A 64 -10.92 6.61 -0.83
C LEU A 64 -10.86 7.50 0.40
N VAL A 65 -11.21 8.78 0.24
CA VAL A 65 -11.09 9.80 1.30
C VAL A 65 -12.07 9.55 2.43
N ASN A 66 -13.28 9.09 2.13
CA ASN A 66 -14.35 8.96 3.12
C ASN A 66 -14.43 7.57 3.76
N GLU A 67 -14.03 6.52 3.04
CA GLU A 67 -14.26 5.14 3.48
C GLU A 67 -12.97 4.38 3.82
N PHE A 68 -11.86 4.67 3.12
CA PHE A 68 -10.62 3.92 3.33
C PHE A 68 -9.58 4.69 4.14
N PHE A 69 -9.23 5.90 3.73
CA PHE A 69 -8.18 6.66 4.39
C PHE A 69 -8.43 6.93 5.88
N PRO A 70 -9.67 7.16 6.37
CA PRO A 70 -9.88 7.34 7.80
C PRO A 70 -9.51 6.15 8.67
N LEU A 71 -9.45 4.95 8.09
CA LEU A 71 -9.08 3.72 8.78
C LEU A 71 -7.59 3.41 8.70
N LEU A 72 -6.82 4.23 7.99
CA LEU A 72 -5.38 4.08 7.83
C LEU A 72 -4.63 5.09 8.69
N HIS A 73 -3.58 4.62 9.36
CA HIS A 73 -2.54 5.52 9.88
C HIS A 73 -1.64 5.93 8.72
N ILE A 74 -1.45 7.22 8.52
CA ILE A 74 -0.52 7.74 7.51
C ILE A 74 0.82 7.98 8.19
N GLU A 75 1.80 7.19 7.84
CA GLU A 75 3.19 7.40 8.26
C GLU A 75 3.87 8.31 7.26
N TRP A 76 4.22 9.51 7.70
CA TRP A 76 4.85 10.50 6.83
C TRP A 76 6.28 10.11 6.52
N VAL A 77 6.63 10.19 5.25
CA VAL A 77 7.96 9.86 4.75
C VAL A 77 8.94 10.96 5.14
N THR A 78 10.02 10.58 5.82
CA THR A 78 11.08 11.53 6.16
C THR A 78 11.99 11.76 4.95
N SER A 79 12.78 12.84 4.99
CA SER A 79 13.76 13.07 3.92
C SER A 79 14.80 11.95 3.84
N ASP A 80 15.13 11.32 4.96
CA ASP A 80 16.05 10.16 4.97
C ASP A 80 15.40 8.93 4.33
N ASP A 81 14.14 8.66 4.61
CA ASP A 81 13.38 7.57 3.96
C ASP A 81 13.36 7.77 2.44
N HIS A 82 13.07 8.99 2.01
CA HIS A 82 13.02 9.35 0.59
C HIS A 82 14.38 9.14 -0.09
N ALA A 83 15.46 9.64 0.52
CA ALA A 83 16.82 9.50 -0.02
C ALA A 83 17.24 8.04 -0.11
N ALA A 84 16.95 7.23 0.93
CA ALA A 84 17.26 5.81 0.95
C ALA A 84 16.48 5.06 -0.14
N ALA A 85 15.20 5.41 -0.33
CA ALA A 85 14.36 4.80 -1.36
C ALA A 85 14.87 5.11 -2.78
N LEU A 86 15.29 6.35 -3.04
CA LEU A 86 15.89 6.73 -4.33
C LEU A 86 17.15 5.93 -4.61
N THR A 87 18.03 5.82 -3.62
CA THR A 87 19.26 5.02 -3.75
C THR A 87 18.94 3.57 -4.06
N SER A 88 17.99 2.96 -3.34
CA SER A 88 17.56 1.58 -3.56
C SER A 88 16.99 1.38 -4.96
N LEU A 89 16.18 2.33 -5.43
CA LEU A 89 15.58 2.27 -6.76
C LEU A 89 16.67 2.25 -7.85
N LEU A 90 17.63 3.17 -7.76
CA LEU A 90 18.71 3.27 -8.73
C LEU A 90 19.63 2.05 -8.72
N LEU A 91 19.93 1.51 -7.53
CA LEU A 91 20.74 0.31 -7.39
C LEU A 91 20.04 -0.95 -7.88
N SER A 92 18.70 -1.00 -7.81
CA SER A 92 17.93 -2.17 -8.25
C SER A 92 18.06 -2.43 -9.74
N GLY A 93 18.22 -1.40 -10.55
CA GLY A 93 18.20 -1.49 -12.01
C GLY A 93 16.87 -2.01 -12.58
N ARG A 94 15.81 -2.08 -11.80
CA ARG A 94 14.54 -2.71 -12.19
C ARG A 94 13.55 -1.66 -12.67
N ARG A 95 13.19 -1.76 -13.95
CA ARG A 95 12.28 -0.81 -14.61
C ARG A 95 10.88 -0.76 -13.99
N ARG A 96 10.38 -1.89 -13.48
CA ARG A 96 9.01 -2.01 -12.96
C ARG A 96 8.89 -1.74 -11.47
N LEU A 97 10.00 -1.60 -10.77
CA LEU A 97 10.00 -1.20 -9.38
C LEU A 97 9.84 0.30 -9.31
N SER A 98 8.85 0.79 -8.55
CA SER A 98 8.59 2.22 -8.44
C SER A 98 9.27 2.83 -7.21
N LEU A 99 9.39 4.16 -7.22
CA LEU A 99 9.84 4.89 -6.04
C LEU A 99 8.86 4.69 -4.87
N VAL A 100 7.57 4.64 -5.14
CA VAL A 100 6.53 4.40 -4.12
C VAL A 100 6.76 3.06 -3.43
N ASP A 101 7.10 2.02 -4.19
CA ASP A 101 7.44 0.70 -3.63
C ASP A 101 8.65 0.78 -2.72
N CYS A 102 9.73 1.42 -3.20
CA CYS A 102 10.96 1.56 -2.41
C CYS A 102 10.75 2.37 -1.14
N VAL A 103 9.91 3.39 -1.17
CA VAL A 103 9.53 4.17 0.02
C VAL A 103 8.77 3.28 1.00
N SER A 104 7.81 2.48 0.52
CA SER A 104 7.07 1.54 1.36
C SER A 104 8.01 0.56 2.05
N PHE A 105 8.98 0.00 1.33
CA PHE A 105 9.97 -0.92 1.92
C PHE A 105 10.82 -0.24 2.98
N ALA A 106 11.27 0.99 2.73
CA ALA A 106 12.07 1.75 3.70
C ALA A 106 11.27 2.02 4.98
N ILE A 107 10.01 2.41 4.87
CA ILE A 107 9.12 2.64 6.01
C ILE A 107 8.88 1.35 6.79
N MET A 108 8.60 0.25 6.10
CA MET A 108 8.39 -1.05 6.74
C MET A 108 9.62 -1.47 7.57
N ARG A 109 10.81 -1.30 7.01
CA ARG A 109 12.06 -1.61 7.72
C ARG A 109 12.28 -0.71 8.92
N ARG A 110 12.05 0.59 8.77
CA ARG A 110 12.22 1.56 9.87
C ARG A 110 11.27 1.25 11.02
N LEU A 111 10.01 0.94 10.73
CA LEU A 111 8.98 0.65 11.72
C LEU A 111 8.94 -0.82 12.16
N ARG A 112 9.77 -1.68 11.55
CA ARG A 112 9.77 -3.12 11.79
C ARG A 112 8.43 -3.78 11.48
N VAL A 113 7.77 -3.30 10.45
CA VAL A 113 6.55 -3.89 9.90
C VAL A 113 6.95 -4.95 8.90
N THR A 114 6.44 -6.16 9.06
CA THR A 114 6.83 -7.31 8.22
C THR A 114 5.71 -7.80 7.32
N GLU A 115 4.48 -7.36 7.56
CA GLU A 115 3.32 -7.83 6.80
C GLU A 115 2.74 -6.71 5.94
N TYR A 116 2.23 -7.10 4.79
CA TYR A 116 1.66 -6.17 3.82
C TYR A 116 0.31 -6.66 3.29
N LEU A 117 -0.51 -5.71 2.84
CA LEU A 117 -1.70 -5.93 2.01
C LEU A 117 -1.40 -5.32 0.64
N SER A 118 -1.12 -6.17 -0.34
CA SER A 118 -0.73 -5.76 -1.70
C SER A 118 -0.94 -6.91 -2.67
N LEU A 119 -1.11 -6.57 -3.94
CA LEU A 119 -1.10 -7.52 -5.05
C LEU A 119 0.23 -7.52 -5.81
N ASP A 120 1.17 -6.67 -5.40
CA ASP A 120 2.46 -6.52 -6.07
C ASP A 120 3.45 -7.56 -5.55
N PRO A 121 4.05 -8.41 -6.43
CA PRO A 121 5.01 -9.42 -6.02
C PRO A 121 6.30 -8.87 -5.43
N HIS A 122 6.61 -7.59 -5.63
CA HIS A 122 7.84 -6.98 -5.14
C HIS A 122 7.97 -7.04 -3.61
N PHE A 123 6.86 -6.98 -2.88
CA PHE A 123 6.90 -7.06 -1.40
C PHE A 123 7.44 -8.41 -0.92
N ALA A 124 6.95 -9.51 -1.50
CA ALA A 124 7.45 -10.85 -1.18
C ALA A 124 8.92 -11.00 -1.55
N GLU A 125 9.33 -10.46 -2.69
CA GLU A 125 10.73 -10.49 -3.14
C GLU A 125 11.66 -9.77 -2.18
N GLN A 126 11.17 -8.76 -1.44
CA GLN A 126 11.93 -8.03 -0.44
C GLN A 126 11.95 -8.73 0.94
N GLY A 127 11.34 -9.89 1.06
CA GLY A 127 11.30 -10.66 2.29
C GLY A 127 10.13 -10.36 3.23
N PHE A 128 9.18 -9.53 2.79
CA PHE A 128 7.97 -9.28 3.55
C PHE A 128 6.93 -10.38 3.33
N THR A 129 5.97 -10.47 4.23
CA THR A 129 4.95 -11.52 4.24
C THR A 129 3.56 -10.94 3.97
N ALA A 130 2.79 -11.59 3.12
CA ALA A 130 1.41 -11.19 2.90
C ALA A 130 0.60 -11.36 4.19
N TYR A 131 -0.22 -10.36 4.52
CA TYR A 131 -1.10 -10.44 5.69
C TYR A 131 -2.03 -11.65 5.55
N ALA A 132 -2.13 -12.47 6.60
CA ALA A 132 -2.87 -13.72 6.58
C ALA A 132 -4.35 -13.54 6.20
N GLY A 133 -4.97 -12.41 6.58
CA GLY A 133 -6.34 -12.08 6.20
C GLY A 133 -6.54 -11.91 4.69
N GLN A 134 -5.48 -11.69 3.92
CA GLN A 134 -5.53 -11.56 2.47
C GLN A 134 -5.66 -12.93 1.77
N GLN A 135 -5.23 -13.96 2.40
CA GLN A 135 -5.20 -15.31 1.82
C GLN A 135 -6.56 -16.00 1.78
#